data_0ed84bf2bba64a4ade1957c659613b9d
#
_entry.id   0ed84bf2bba64a4ade1957c659613b9d
#
_cell.length_a   1.000
_cell.length_b   1.000
_cell.length_c   1.000
_cell.angle_alpha   90.00
_cell.angle_beta   90.00
_cell.angle_gamma   90.00
#
_symmetry.space_group_name_H-M   'P 1'
#
loop_
_entity.id
_entity.type
_entity.pdbx_description
1 polymer ?
#
loop_
_entity_poly.entity_id
_entity_poly.type
_entity_poly.pdbx_seq_one_letter_code
_entity_poly.pdbx_strand_id
1 'polypeptide(L)'
;MKLSPTVILAFCWLATVTVATAEFEDRSFLWRASSGERSVYLLGSIHFMKADSYPLSPVVENAFEIAETVVFEADLDQLNRAAVLMLAEGTLEGDAILADVVSEELYREVSKRLEAAGMSISNFTKMKPWMLALSLTSFELMRAGYLGGEGVDAHFDARAKNEGKRRDALESVEFQVSLFADLSDEESEEFLRYTLVELDAVIPVVDEIVATWKAGDPTRMEAVSYT
;
A
#
# COMPACT_ATOMS: atom_id res chain seq x y z
N MET A 1 -30.85 65.13 -19.87
CA MET A 1 -30.74 63.67 -20.21
C MET A 1 -29.96 63.01 -19.09
N LYS A 2 -30.64 62.33 -18.16
CA LYS A 2 -30.02 61.76 -16.96
C LYS A 2 -29.80 60.27 -17.23
N LEU A 3 -28.54 59.83 -17.21
CA LEU A 3 -28.16 58.43 -17.28
C LEU A 3 -28.25 57.79 -15.89
N SER A 4 -29.02 56.74 -15.78
CA SER A 4 -29.19 55.93 -14.58
C SER A 4 -28.06 54.89 -14.50
N PRO A 5 -27.43 54.64 -13.34
CA PRO A 5 -26.44 53.60 -13.19
C PRO A 5 -27.13 52.27 -12.88
N THR A 6 -26.95 51.29 -13.73
CA THR A 6 -27.37 49.92 -13.51
C THR A 6 -26.38 49.24 -12.59
N VAL A 7 -26.82 48.93 -11.38
CA VAL A 7 -26.03 48.11 -10.41
C VAL A 7 -26.16 46.65 -10.79
N ILE A 8 -25.07 46.05 -11.22
CA ILE A 8 -24.98 44.60 -11.44
C ILE A 8 -24.61 43.97 -10.09
N LEU A 9 -25.58 43.33 -9.43
CA LEU A 9 -25.34 42.45 -8.29
C LEU A 9 -24.85 41.09 -8.80
N ALA A 10 -23.55 40.87 -8.68
CA ALA A 10 -22.98 39.53 -8.86
C ALA A 10 -23.27 38.67 -7.64
N PHE A 11 -24.19 37.72 -7.77
CA PHE A 11 -24.45 36.70 -6.76
C PHE A 11 -23.30 35.68 -6.79
N CYS A 12 -22.33 35.81 -5.89
CA CYS A 12 -21.40 34.75 -5.57
C CYS A 12 -22.15 33.64 -4.82
N TRP A 13 -22.44 32.55 -5.52
CA TRP A 13 -22.83 31.29 -4.88
C TRP A 13 -21.59 30.71 -4.17
N LEU A 14 -21.45 30.97 -2.88
CA LEU A 14 -20.59 30.20 -2.01
C LEU A 14 -21.29 28.84 -1.79
N ALA A 15 -20.80 27.81 -2.48
CA ALA A 15 -21.13 26.43 -2.12
C ALA A 15 -20.49 26.16 -0.74
N THR A 16 -21.29 26.22 0.30
CA THR A 16 -20.86 25.74 1.62
C THR A 16 -20.74 24.23 1.55
N VAL A 17 -19.51 23.76 1.48
CA VAL A 17 -19.20 22.35 1.74
C VAL A 17 -19.42 22.15 3.24
N THR A 18 -20.55 21.61 3.61
CA THR A 18 -20.79 21.15 4.98
C THR A 18 -20.00 19.87 5.17
N VAL A 19 -18.84 19.97 5.81
CA VAL A 19 -18.16 18.79 6.35
C VAL A 19 -19.02 18.33 7.53
N ALA A 20 -19.84 17.30 7.29
CA ALA A 20 -20.55 16.63 8.36
C ALA A 20 -19.51 15.83 9.17
N THR A 21 -19.17 16.31 10.36
CA THR A 21 -18.48 15.51 11.36
C THR A 21 -19.46 14.45 11.84
N ALA A 22 -19.37 13.26 11.30
CA ALA A 22 -20.09 12.12 11.86
C ALA A 22 -19.35 11.68 13.14
N GLU A 23 -20.00 11.79 14.29
CA GLU A 23 -19.59 11.05 15.49
C GLU A 23 -19.88 9.57 15.22
N PHE A 24 -18.85 8.83 14.81
CA PHE A 24 -18.93 7.38 14.72
C PHE A 24 -18.44 6.79 16.05
N GLU A 25 -19.29 6.02 16.73
CA GLU A 25 -18.89 5.16 17.85
C GLU A 25 -17.92 4.05 17.38
N ASP A 26 -17.97 3.67 16.09
CA ASP A 26 -17.01 2.76 15.44
C ASP A 26 -15.98 3.57 14.64
N ARG A 27 -14.81 3.77 15.22
CA ARG A 27 -13.67 4.41 14.55
C ARG A 27 -13.06 3.46 13.51
N SER A 28 -12.72 3.99 12.35
CA SER A 28 -12.02 3.26 11.28
C SER A 28 -11.27 4.24 10.38
N PHE A 29 -10.31 3.74 9.59
CA PHE A 29 -9.66 4.54 8.54
C PHE A 29 -10.55 4.59 7.28
N LEU A 30 -11.81 4.95 7.48
CA LEU A 30 -12.79 5.13 6.43
C LEU A 30 -13.34 6.57 6.48
N TRP A 31 -13.20 7.27 5.38
CA TRP A 31 -13.73 8.62 5.21
C TRP A 31 -14.86 8.61 4.20
N ARG A 32 -15.86 9.45 4.40
CA ARG A 32 -16.96 9.65 3.46
C ARG A 32 -16.95 11.07 2.94
N ALA A 33 -16.89 11.23 1.61
CA ALA A 33 -17.15 12.48 0.92
C ALA A 33 -18.53 12.41 0.26
N SER A 34 -19.36 13.47 0.39
CA SER A 34 -20.71 13.49 -0.17
C SER A 34 -20.97 14.79 -0.91
N SER A 35 -21.67 14.69 -2.04
CA SER A 35 -22.16 15.82 -2.82
C SER A 35 -23.58 15.52 -3.33
N GLY A 36 -24.59 16.16 -2.76
CA GLY A 36 -26.00 15.80 -2.97
C GLY A 36 -26.28 14.37 -2.54
N GLU A 37 -26.84 13.55 -3.43
CA GLU A 37 -27.13 12.13 -3.18
C GLU A 37 -25.95 11.20 -3.45
N ARG A 38 -24.83 11.72 -3.94
CA ARG A 38 -23.64 10.92 -4.27
C ARG A 38 -22.69 10.89 -3.10
N SER A 39 -22.11 9.73 -2.84
CA SER A 39 -21.08 9.52 -1.82
C SER A 39 -19.92 8.72 -2.37
N VAL A 40 -18.72 9.05 -1.92
CA VAL A 40 -17.50 8.28 -2.14
C VAL A 40 -16.94 7.93 -0.77
N TYR A 41 -16.52 6.70 -0.60
CA TYR A 41 -15.83 6.20 0.58
C TYR A 41 -14.35 6.03 0.25
N LEU A 42 -13.49 6.51 1.12
CA LEU A 42 -12.04 6.36 1.03
C LEU A 42 -11.60 5.49 2.21
N LEU A 43 -11.13 4.29 1.92
CA LEU A 43 -10.65 3.35 2.92
C LEU A 43 -9.12 3.28 2.85
N GLY A 44 -8.44 3.53 3.99
CA GLY A 44 -7.02 3.20 4.10
C GLY A 44 -6.84 1.69 4.04
N SER A 45 -6.01 1.20 3.12
CA SER A 45 -5.77 -0.23 2.91
C SER A 45 -4.47 -0.70 3.56
N ILE A 46 -4.41 -1.99 3.90
CA ILE A 46 -3.22 -2.71 4.33
C ILE A 46 -3.08 -3.94 3.43
N HIS A 47 -1.96 -4.04 2.69
CA HIS A 47 -1.74 -5.09 1.71
C HIS A 47 -1.40 -6.47 2.29
N PHE A 48 -0.97 -6.53 3.56
CA PHE A 48 -0.65 -7.77 4.24
C PHE A 48 -1.44 -7.87 5.55
N MET A 49 -2.28 -8.87 5.66
CA MET A 49 -3.09 -9.11 6.86
C MET A 49 -2.99 -10.58 7.28
N LYS A 50 -3.51 -10.88 8.47
CA LYS A 50 -3.70 -12.26 8.93
C LYS A 50 -5.16 -12.68 8.65
N ALA A 51 -5.40 -13.95 8.36
CA ALA A 51 -6.72 -14.48 8.05
C ALA A 51 -7.77 -14.22 9.16
N ASP A 52 -7.35 -14.15 10.42
CA ASP A 52 -8.20 -13.86 11.58
C ASP A 52 -8.58 -12.37 11.72
N SER A 53 -8.18 -11.55 10.77
CA SER A 53 -8.51 -10.12 10.73
C SER A 53 -9.94 -9.83 10.32
N TYR A 54 -10.64 -10.81 9.78
CA TYR A 54 -11.99 -10.66 9.24
C TYR A 54 -13.07 -11.30 10.11
N PRO A 55 -14.34 -10.78 10.13
CA PRO A 55 -14.78 -9.61 9.35
C PRO A 55 -14.18 -8.29 9.85
N LEU A 56 -14.17 -7.27 8.99
CA LEU A 56 -13.76 -5.93 9.36
C LEU A 56 -14.86 -5.23 10.21
N SER A 57 -14.62 -3.97 10.60
CA SER A 57 -15.61 -3.22 11.36
C SER A 57 -16.92 -3.07 10.57
N PRO A 58 -18.09 -3.08 11.23
CA PRO A 58 -19.39 -2.95 10.56
C PRO A 58 -19.52 -1.72 9.66
N VAL A 59 -18.84 -0.62 10.00
CA VAL A 59 -18.88 0.60 9.19
C VAL A 59 -18.16 0.43 7.85
N VAL A 60 -17.06 -0.33 7.83
CA VAL A 60 -16.32 -0.66 6.60
C VAL A 60 -17.11 -1.65 5.75
N GLU A 61 -17.64 -2.70 6.39
CA GLU A 61 -18.48 -3.71 5.73
C GLU A 61 -19.71 -3.06 5.07
N ASN A 62 -20.42 -2.20 5.79
CA ASN A 62 -21.57 -1.49 5.26
C ASN A 62 -21.21 -0.55 4.09
N ALA A 63 -20.08 0.13 4.16
CA ALA A 63 -19.64 0.99 3.07
C ALA A 63 -19.37 0.18 1.79
N PHE A 64 -18.77 -1.00 1.92
CA PHE A 64 -18.59 -1.93 0.80
C PHE A 64 -19.93 -2.44 0.25
N GLU A 65 -20.86 -2.86 1.11
CA GLU A 65 -22.17 -3.38 0.71
C GLU A 65 -22.94 -2.40 -0.18
N ILE A 66 -22.97 -1.11 0.19
CA ILE A 66 -23.71 -0.08 -0.55
C ILE A 66 -22.96 0.47 -1.77
N ALA A 67 -21.65 0.20 -1.89
CA ALA A 67 -20.85 0.65 -3.02
C ALA A 67 -21.20 -0.16 -4.30
N GLU A 68 -21.54 0.52 -5.39
CA GLU A 68 -21.75 -0.09 -6.70
C GLU A 68 -20.44 -0.36 -7.44
N THR A 69 -19.42 0.42 -7.14
CA THR A 69 -18.09 0.36 -7.75
C THR A 69 -17.05 0.37 -6.66
N VAL A 70 -16.07 -0.53 -6.76
CA VAL A 70 -14.89 -0.57 -5.89
C VAL A 70 -13.68 -0.20 -6.74
N VAL A 71 -12.90 0.77 -6.27
CA VAL A 71 -11.71 1.26 -6.98
C VAL A 71 -10.50 0.91 -6.13
N PHE A 72 -9.55 0.22 -6.73
CA PHE A 72 -8.30 -0.21 -6.10
C PHE A 72 -7.14 0.68 -6.52
N GLU A 73 -6.04 0.60 -5.81
CA GLU A 73 -4.80 1.28 -6.19
C GLU A 73 -4.29 0.76 -7.53
N ALA A 74 -4.23 -0.56 -7.70
CA ALA A 74 -3.91 -1.20 -8.96
C ALA A 74 -4.89 -2.34 -9.29
N ASP A 75 -4.94 -2.76 -10.56
CA ASP A 75 -5.79 -3.85 -11.02
C ASP A 75 -5.24 -5.21 -10.54
N LEU A 76 -5.91 -5.82 -9.55
CA LEU A 76 -5.51 -7.10 -9.00
C LEU A 76 -5.67 -8.28 -9.96
N ASP A 77 -6.38 -8.13 -11.09
CA ASP A 77 -6.41 -9.15 -12.15
C ASP A 77 -5.07 -9.22 -12.90
N GLN A 78 -4.23 -8.18 -12.78
CA GLN A 78 -2.92 -8.11 -13.41
C GLN A 78 -1.75 -8.54 -12.50
N LEU A 79 -2.01 -9.16 -11.34
CA LEU A 79 -0.95 -9.60 -10.41
C LEU A 79 0.10 -10.51 -11.08
N ASN A 80 -0.32 -11.40 -11.99
CA ASN A 80 0.64 -12.23 -12.75
C ASN A 80 1.54 -11.38 -13.65
N ARG A 81 1.00 -10.33 -14.26
CA ARG A 81 1.78 -9.38 -15.07
C ARG A 81 2.73 -8.59 -14.18
N ALA A 82 2.26 -8.10 -13.03
CA ALA A 82 3.10 -7.41 -12.07
C ALA A 82 4.28 -8.30 -11.62
N ALA A 83 4.04 -9.58 -11.33
CA ALA A 83 5.10 -10.52 -10.95
C ALA A 83 6.13 -10.74 -12.06
N VAL A 84 5.69 -10.83 -13.34
CA VAL A 84 6.60 -10.94 -14.49
C VAL A 84 7.44 -9.66 -14.65
N LEU A 85 6.83 -8.49 -14.52
CA LEU A 85 7.53 -7.20 -14.58
C LEU A 85 8.53 -7.06 -13.42
N MET A 86 8.12 -7.37 -12.20
CA MET A 86 9.00 -7.35 -11.03
C MET A 86 10.22 -8.24 -11.23
N LEU A 87 10.02 -9.45 -11.77
CA LEU A 87 11.13 -10.37 -12.04
C LEU A 87 12.04 -9.82 -13.16
N ALA A 88 11.48 -9.29 -14.23
CA ALA A 88 12.26 -8.75 -15.34
C ALA A 88 13.09 -7.53 -14.90
N GLU A 89 12.44 -6.55 -14.25
CA GLU A 89 13.08 -5.32 -13.80
C GLU A 89 14.00 -5.53 -12.59
N GLY A 90 13.68 -6.50 -11.73
CA GLY A 90 14.43 -6.83 -10.50
C GLY A 90 15.61 -7.78 -10.69
N THR A 91 15.86 -8.24 -11.94
CA THR A 91 16.96 -9.14 -12.27
C THR A 91 18.14 -8.37 -12.86
N LEU A 92 19.35 -8.66 -12.39
CA LEU A 92 20.60 -8.09 -12.92
C LEU A 92 20.89 -8.64 -14.32
N GLU A 93 21.27 -7.76 -15.22
CA GLU A 93 21.55 -8.10 -16.62
C GLU A 93 22.93 -8.78 -16.80
N GLY A 94 23.08 -9.50 -17.90
CA GLY A 94 24.33 -10.12 -18.30
C GLY A 94 24.91 -11.06 -17.22
N ASP A 95 26.20 -10.94 -16.95
CA ASP A 95 26.91 -11.73 -15.95
C ASP A 95 26.97 -11.04 -14.56
N ALA A 96 26.45 -9.82 -14.43
CA ALA A 96 26.45 -9.07 -13.16
C ALA A 96 25.74 -9.86 -12.05
N ILE A 97 26.30 -9.79 -10.86
CA ILE A 97 25.74 -10.40 -9.66
C ILE A 97 25.59 -9.37 -8.54
N LEU A 98 24.80 -9.67 -7.53
CA LEU A 98 24.56 -8.78 -6.39
C LEU A 98 25.86 -8.25 -5.77
N ALA A 99 26.91 -9.07 -5.67
CA ALA A 99 28.21 -8.67 -5.14
C ALA A 99 28.92 -7.61 -5.98
N ASP A 100 28.55 -7.42 -7.24
CA ASP A 100 29.16 -6.42 -8.13
C ASP A 100 28.50 -5.04 -8.00
N VAL A 101 27.25 -5.01 -7.45
CA VAL A 101 26.40 -3.82 -7.44
C VAL A 101 26.10 -3.30 -6.04
N VAL A 102 26.62 -3.94 -5.00
CA VAL A 102 26.53 -3.45 -3.60
C VAL A 102 27.92 -3.45 -2.97
N SER A 103 28.10 -2.69 -1.89
CA SER A 103 29.34 -2.72 -1.11
C SER A 103 29.59 -4.10 -0.50
N GLU A 104 30.88 -4.46 -0.34
CA GLU A 104 31.29 -5.71 0.28
C GLU A 104 30.69 -5.89 1.70
N GLU A 105 30.58 -4.80 2.44
CA GLU A 105 29.98 -4.78 3.78
C GLU A 105 28.51 -5.20 3.71
N LEU A 106 27.71 -4.57 2.85
CA LEU A 106 26.29 -4.86 2.68
C LEU A 106 26.08 -6.29 2.19
N TYR A 107 26.89 -6.76 1.23
CA TYR A 107 26.82 -8.14 0.76
C TYR A 107 27.05 -9.16 1.88
N ARG A 108 28.00 -8.90 2.80
CA ARG A 108 28.25 -9.77 3.96
C ARG A 108 27.10 -9.75 4.96
N GLU A 109 26.48 -8.59 5.20
CA GLU A 109 25.33 -8.46 6.09
C GLU A 109 24.12 -9.21 5.53
N VAL A 110 23.81 -9.05 4.24
CA VAL A 110 22.76 -9.80 3.53
C VAL A 110 23.01 -11.29 3.65
N SER A 111 24.25 -11.74 3.36
CA SER A 111 24.60 -13.16 3.42
C SER A 111 24.37 -13.75 4.80
N LYS A 112 24.82 -13.05 5.84
CA LYS A 112 24.61 -13.43 7.24
C LYS A 112 23.11 -13.50 7.61
N ARG A 113 22.32 -12.53 7.14
CA ARG A 113 20.88 -12.50 7.42
C ARG A 113 20.15 -13.64 6.76
N LEU A 114 20.46 -13.95 5.50
CA LEU A 114 19.89 -15.07 4.77
C LEU A 114 20.27 -16.41 5.40
N GLU A 115 21.54 -16.59 5.79
CA GLU A 115 22.01 -17.80 6.48
C GLU A 115 21.26 -18.01 7.81
N ALA A 116 21.06 -16.95 8.60
CA ALA A 116 20.30 -17.02 9.84
C ALA A 116 18.83 -17.44 9.61
N ALA A 117 18.27 -17.10 8.45
CA ALA A 117 16.94 -17.52 8.00
C ALA A 117 16.95 -18.93 7.31
N GLY A 118 18.10 -19.62 7.26
CA GLY A 118 18.24 -20.92 6.60
C GLY A 118 18.25 -20.85 5.08
N MET A 119 18.53 -19.69 4.50
CA MET A 119 18.59 -19.44 3.06
C MET A 119 20.04 -19.22 2.61
N SER A 120 20.35 -19.63 1.37
CA SER A 120 21.66 -19.35 0.77
C SER A 120 21.62 -18.11 -0.10
N ILE A 121 22.60 -17.23 0.05
CA ILE A 121 22.79 -16.05 -0.82
C ILE A 121 22.86 -16.42 -2.29
N SER A 122 23.31 -17.66 -2.64
CA SER A 122 23.37 -18.13 -4.01
C SER A 122 22.04 -18.12 -4.75
N ASN A 123 20.92 -18.18 -4.03
CA ASN A 123 19.57 -18.12 -4.60
C ASN A 123 19.16 -16.69 -5.00
N PHE A 124 19.90 -15.68 -4.55
CA PHE A 124 19.56 -14.26 -4.70
C PHE A 124 20.61 -13.47 -5.50
N THR A 125 21.65 -14.14 -6.02
CA THR A 125 22.78 -13.49 -6.68
C THR A 125 22.42 -12.67 -7.91
N LYS A 126 21.29 -12.96 -8.55
CA LYS A 126 20.80 -12.21 -9.72
C LYS A 126 19.78 -11.15 -9.39
N MET A 127 19.39 -11.00 -8.13
CA MET A 127 18.43 -9.95 -7.75
C MET A 127 19.11 -8.59 -7.63
N LYS A 128 18.44 -7.56 -8.16
CA LYS A 128 18.79 -6.18 -7.85
C LYS A 128 18.57 -5.90 -6.35
N PRO A 129 19.29 -4.94 -5.74
CA PRO A 129 19.19 -4.68 -4.30
C PRO A 129 17.76 -4.35 -3.84
N TRP A 130 17.02 -3.52 -4.57
CA TRP A 130 15.63 -3.21 -4.23
C TRP A 130 14.70 -4.43 -4.24
N MET A 131 14.88 -5.33 -5.19
CA MET A 131 14.07 -6.55 -5.28
C MET A 131 14.36 -7.50 -4.12
N LEU A 132 15.63 -7.57 -3.70
CA LEU A 132 16.03 -8.34 -2.53
C LEU A 132 15.46 -7.73 -1.24
N ALA A 133 15.45 -6.40 -1.10
CA ALA A 133 14.84 -5.69 0.04
C ALA A 133 13.36 -6.05 0.20
N LEU A 134 12.58 -5.93 -0.88
CA LEU A 134 11.15 -6.31 -0.89
C LEU A 134 10.96 -7.80 -0.57
N SER A 135 11.83 -8.66 -1.10
CA SER A 135 11.77 -10.11 -0.84
C SER A 135 12.02 -10.44 0.62
N LEU A 136 13.03 -9.83 1.24
CA LEU A 136 13.35 -10.04 2.67
C LEU A 136 12.18 -9.59 3.56
N THR A 137 11.63 -8.41 3.31
CA THR A 137 10.46 -7.90 4.05
C THR A 137 9.28 -8.86 3.91
N SER A 138 8.98 -9.29 2.67
CA SER A 138 7.89 -10.23 2.41
C SER A 138 8.09 -11.57 3.11
N PHE A 139 9.32 -12.09 3.18
CA PHE A 139 9.62 -13.34 3.91
C PHE A 139 9.36 -13.21 5.41
N GLU A 140 9.77 -12.11 6.04
CA GLU A 140 9.52 -11.91 7.47
C GLU A 140 8.00 -11.77 7.74
N LEU A 141 7.28 -11.02 6.91
CA LEU A 141 5.82 -10.91 7.02
C LEU A 141 5.13 -12.27 6.91
N MET A 142 5.48 -13.06 5.89
CA MET A 142 4.90 -14.40 5.70
C MET A 142 5.22 -15.35 6.86
N ARG A 143 6.43 -15.30 7.40
CA ARG A 143 6.80 -16.09 8.60
C ARG A 143 5.97 -15.75 9.83
N ALA A 144 5.56 -14.49 9.95
CA ALA A 144 4.69 -14.01 11.03
C ALA A 144 3.19 -14.23 10.74
N GLY A 145 2.84 -14.85 9.60
CA GLY A 145 1.47 -15.15 9.20
C GLY A 145 0.73 -14.01 8.49
N TYR A 146 1.45 -12.96 8.10
CA TYR A 146 0.93 -11.90 7.26
C TYR A 146 1.01 -12.32 5.79
N LEU A 147 -0.11 -12.33 5.10
CA LEU A 147 -0.21 -12.78 3.70
C LEU A 147 -0.80 -11.67 2.83
N GLY A 148 -0.23 -11.45 1.64
CA GLY A 148 -0.76 -10.49 0.67
C GLY A 148 -2.16 -10.87 0.17
N GLY A 149 -2.46 -12.18 0.06
CA GLY A 149 -3.80 -12.66 -0.29
C GLY A 149 -4.87 -12.39 0.77
N GLU A 150 -4.46 -12.06 1.99
CA GLU A 150 -5.33 -11.65 3.09
C GLU A 150 -5.37 -10.11 3.26
N GLY A 151 -4.71 -9.34 2.40
CA GLY A 151 -4.76 -7.89 2.43
C GLY A 151 -6.18 -7.35 2.25
N VAL A 152 -6.45 -6.14 2.76
CA VAL A 152 -7.76 -5.50 2.70
C VAL A 152 -8.24 -5.32 1.25
N ASP A 153 -7.34 -4.92 0.37
CA ASP A 153 -7.57 -4.79 -1.06
C ASP A 153 -7.89 -6.14 -1.72
N ALA A 154 -7.11 -7.20 -1.43
CA ALA A 154 -7.34 -8.54 -1.94
C ALA A 154 -8.68 -9.11 -1.45
N HIS A 155 -9.02 -8.88 -0.17
CA HIS A 155 -10.30 -9.30 0.41
C HIS A 155 -11.50 -8.66 -0.31
N PHE A 156 -11.48 -7.34 -0.49
CA PHE A 156 -12.58 -6.65 -1.15
C PHE A 156 -12.61 -6.89 -2.66
N ASP A 157 -11.48 -7.11 -3.32
CA ASP A 157 -11.44 -7.50 -4.73
C ASP A 157 -12.13 -8.86 -4.95
N ALA A 158 -11.79 -9.86 -4.13
CA ALA A 158 -12.42 -11.18 -4.19
C ALA A 158 -13.93 -11.10 -3.95
N ARG A 159 -14.37 -10.29 -2.99
CA ARG A 159 -15.79 -10.07 -2.72
C ARG A 159 -16.48 -9.33 -3.87
N ALA A 160 -15.89 -8.27 -4.38
CA ALA A 160 -16.44 -7.50 -5.50
C ALA A 160 -16.64 -8.38 -6.75
N LYS A 161 -15.69 -9.29 -7.03
CA LYS A 161 -15.83 -10.32 -8.08
C LYS A 161 -17.01 -11.23 -7.83
N ASN A 162 -17.10 -11.78 -6.63
CA ASN A 162 -18.16 -12.74 -6.29
C ASN A 162 -19.55 -12.10 -6.30
N GLU A 163 -19.66 -10.85 -5.91
CA GLU A 163 -20.92 -10.09 -5.86
C GLU A 163 -21.24 -9.37 -7.18
N GLY A 164 -20.36 -9.44 -8.18
CA GLY A 164 -20.55 -8.82 -9.49
C GLY A 164 -20.52 -7.29 -9.46
N LYS A 165 -19.85 -6.70 -8.46
CA LYS A 165 -19.64 -5.25 -8.38
C LYS A 165 -18.69 -4.79 -9.47
N ARG A 166 -18.84 -3.54 -9.93
CA ARG A 166 -17.88 -2.93 -10.85
C ARG A 166 -16.55 -2.68 -10.13
N ARG A 167 -15.47 -3.04 -10.78
CA ARG A 167 -14.11 -2.83 -10.28
C ARG A 167 -13.35 -1.90 -11.23
N ASP A 168 -12.51 -1.04 -10.67
CA ASP A 168 -11.63 -0.14 -11.42
C ASP A 168 -10.32 0.05 -10.66
N ALA A 169 -9.32 0.66 -11.27
CA ALA A 169 -8.01 0.91 -10.68
C ALA A 169 -7.56 2.34 -10.97
N LEU A 170 -6.80 2.93 -10.03
CA LEU A 170 -6.26 4.27 -10.15
C LEU A 170 -4.95 4.29 -10.93
N GLU A 171 -4.14 3.24 -10.80
CA GLU A 171 -2.80 3.14 -11.34
C GLU A 171 -2.61 1.84 -12.12
N SER A 172 -1.63 1.83 -13.00
CA SER A 172 -1.22 0.61 -13.70
C SER A 172 -0.19 -0.18 -12.89
N VAL A 173 -0.11 -1.48 -13.11
CA VAL A 173 0.93 -2.33 -12.48
C VAL A 173 2.34 -1.93 -12.96
N GLU A 174 2.47 -1.40 -14.17
CA GLU A 174 3.73 -0.86 -14.70
C GLU A 174 4.20 0.33 -13.87
N PHE A 175 3.28 1.25 -13.55
CA PHE A 175 3.60 2.40 -12.71
C PHE A 175 4.05 1.95 -11.31
N GLN A 176 3.32 1.04 -10.68
CA GLN A 176 3.67 0.49 -9.36
C GLN A 176 5.07 -0.15 -9.36
N VAL A 177 5.39 -0.94 -10.38
CA VAL A 177 6.72 -1.56 -10.51
C VAL A 177 7.80 -0.52 -10.73
N SER A 178 7.52 0.53 -11.55
CA SER A 178 8.51 1.57 -11.85
C SER A 178 8.96 2.36 -10.62
N LEU A 179 8.13 2.45 -9.58
CA LEU A 179 8.52 3.11 -8.31
C LEU A 179 9.79 2.50 -7.67
N PHE A 180 10.05 1.22 -7.95
CA PHE A 180 11.25 0.54 -7.49
C PHE A 180 12.27 0.33 -8.61
N ALA A 181 11.80 0.05 -9.82
CA ALA A 181 12.66 -0.23 -10.96
C ALA A 181 13.45 1.00 -11.44
N ASP A 182 12.90 2.21 -11.23
CA ASP A 182 13.52 3.48 -11.60
C ASP A 182 14.48 4.03 -10.52
N LEU A 183 14.64 3.33 -9.39
CA LEU A 183 15.68 3.67 -8.41
C LEU A 183 17.06 3.56 -9.05
N SER A 184 17.90 4.56 -8.81
CA SER A 184 19.32 4.47 -9.16
C SER A 184 20.01 3.34 -8.39
N ASP A 185 21.16 2.92 -8.85
CA ASP A 185 21.95 1.87 -8.18
C ASP A 185 22.25 2.25 -6.71
N GLU A 186 22.56 3.51 -6.44
CA GLU A 186 22.83 4.05 -5.11
C GLU A 186 21.57 4.02 -4.22
N GLU A 187 20.42 4.48 -4.73
CA GLU A 187 19.15 4.44 -4.01
C GLU A 187 18.69 3.01 -3.74
N SER A 188 18.90 2.11 -4.70
CA SER A 188 18.59 0.68 -4.59
C SER A 188 19.45 -0.02 -3.52
N GLU A 189 20.76 0.29 -3.45
CA GLU A 189 21.65 -0.20 -2.39
C GLU A 189 21.23 0.35 -1.02
N GLU A 190 20.93 1.65 -0.93
CA GLU A 190 20.52 2.29 0.31
C GLU A 190 19.17 1.74 0.81
N PHE A 191 18.24 1.49 -0.08
CA PHE A 191 16.96 0.85 0.26
C PHE A 191 17.18 -0.54 0.86
N LEU A 192 18.07 -1.36 0.29
CA LEU A 192 18.42 -2.66 0.86
C LEU A 192 19.11 -2.52 2.23
N ARG A 193 20.02 -1.56 2.38
CA ARG A 193 20.71 -1.27 3.64
C ARG A 193 19.73 -0.89 4.74
N TYR A 194 18.85 0.05 4.45
CA TYR A 194 17.81 0.48 5.39
C TYR A 194 16.90 -0.69 5.78
N THR A 195 16.45 -1.49 4.80
CA THR A 195 15.62 -2.66 5.04
C THR A 195 16.28 -3.63 6.01
N LEU A 196 17.59 -3.91 5.87
CA LEU A 196 18.29 -4.82 6.79
C LEU A 196 18.33 -4.31 8.23
N VAL A 197 18.49 -2.99 8.41
CA VAL A 197 18.49 -2.36 9.74
C VAL A 197 17.13 -2.51 10.41
N GLU A 198 16.06 -2.28 9.66
CA GLU A 198 14.69 -2.30 10.18
C GLU A 198 14.05 -3.70 10.22
N LEU A 199 14.68 -4.70 9.62
CA LEU A 199 14.07 -6.02 9.41
C LEU A 199 13.65 -6.73 10.71
N ASP A 200 14.39 -6.52 11.81
CA ASP A 200 14.04 -7.08 13.13
C ASP A 200 12.86 -6.35 13.79
N ALA A 201 12.60 -5.11 13.39
CA ALA A 201 11.50 -4.30 13.88
C ALA A 201 10.22 -4.45 13.02
N VAL A 202 10.31 -5.02 11.80
CA VAL A 202 9.21 -5.03 10.84
C VAL A 202 7.94 -5.66 11.42
N ILE A 203 8.05 -6.79 12.14
CA ILE A 203 6.87 -7.47 12.68
C ILE A 203 6.24 -6.70 13.85
N PRO A 204 6.97 -6.23 14.88
CA PRO A 204 6.41 -5.33 15.88
C PRO A 204 5.73 -4.09 15.29
N VAL A 205 6.33 -3.46 14.27
CA VAL A 205 5.78 -2.27 13.62
C VAL A 205 4.49 -2.61 12.86
N VAL A 206 4.47 -3.71 12.10
CA VAL A 206 3.27 -4.14 11.36
C VAL A 206 2.15 -4.57 12.31
N ASP A 207 2.44 -5.30 13.41
CA ASP A 207 1.46 -5.64 14.44
C ASP A 207 0.84 -4.36 15.03
N GLU A 208 1.64 -3.32 15.28
CA GLU A 208 1.18 -2.02 15.80
C GLU A 208 0.35 -1.25 14.76
N ILE A 209 0.78 -1.22 13.49
CA ILE A 209 0.02 -0.61 12.39
C ILE A 209 -1.36 -1.28 12.27
N VAL A 210 -1.41 -2.61 12.23
CA VAL A 210 -2.67 -3.35 12.11
C VAL A 210 -3.58 -3.14 13.32
N ALA A 211 -3.03 -3.16 14.54
CA ALA A 211 -3.79 -2.90 15.76
C ALA A 211 -4.37 -1.48 15.76
N THR A 212 -3.57 -0.50 15.36
CA THR A 212 -3.95 0.91 15.28
C THR A 212 -5.00 1.14 14.19
N TRP A 213 -4.82 0.51 13.03
CA TRP A 213 -5.77 0.55 11.93
C TRP A 213 -7.13 -0.02 12.33
N LYS A 214 -7.14 -1.19 12.99
CA LYS A 214 -8.37 -1.80 13.52
C LYS A 214 -9.05 -0.94 14.57
N ALA A 215 -8.27 -0.24 15.40
CA ALA A 215 -8.79 0.69 16.41
C ALA A 215 -9.29 2.01 15.82
N GLY A 216 -8.97 2.32 14.55
CA GLY A 216 -9.32 3.58 13.90
C GLY A 216 -8.71 4.79 14.61
N ASP A 217 -7.46 4.69 15.08
CA ASP A 217 -6.76 5.74 15.82
C ASP A 217 -5.75 6.47 14.92
N PRO A 218 -6.11 7.63 14.34
CA PRO A 218 -5.23 8.34 13.43
C PRO A 218 -4.00 8.94 14.13
N THR A 219 -4.13 9.33 15.40
CA THR A 219 -3.01 9.90 16.15
C THR A 219 -1.93 8.87 16.42
N ARG A 220 -2.36 7.66 16.80
CA ARG A 220 -1.44 6.54 17.01
C ARG A 220 -0.84 6.07 15.67
N MET A 221 -1.63 6.07 14.58
CA MET A 221 -1.13 5.73 13.24
C MET A 221 -0.03 6.71 12.81
N GLU A 222 -0.26 8.00 12.98
CA GLU A 222 0.76 9.02 12.69
C GLU A 222 2.06 8.76 13.46
N ALA A 223 1.96 8.46 14.76
CA ALA A 223 3.13 8.16 15.59
C ALA A 223 3.91 6.92 15.11
N VAL A 224 3.20 5.86 14.68
CA VAL A 224 3.85 4.62 14.18
C VAL A 224 4.46 4.80 12.80
N SER A 225 3.86 5.65 11.95
CA SER A 225 4.32 5.85 10.57
C SER A 225 5.59 6.72 10.45
N TYR A 226 5.96 7.45 11.51
CA TYR A 226 7.13 8.34 11.54
C TYR A 226 8.25 7.86 12.48
N THR A 227 8.14 6.67 13.06
CA THR A 227 9.22 6.04 13.86
C THR A 227 10.06 5.12 13.02
#